data_2577550b3faf1b1cb0a150745c2bc565
#
_entry.id   2577550b3faf1b1cb0a150745c2bc565
#
_cell.length_a   1.000
_cell.length_b   1.000
_cell.length_c   1.000
_cell.angle_alpha   90.00
_cell.angle_beta   90.00
_cell.angle_gamma   90.00
#
_symmetry.space_group_name_H-M   'P 1'
#
loop_
_entity.id
_entity.type
_entity.pdbx_description
1 polymer ?
#
loop_
_entity_poly.entity_id
_entity_poly.type
_entity_poly.pdbx_seq_one_letter_code
_entity_poly.pdbx_strand_id
1 'polypeptide(L)'
;MSVRKLSRMLFLVNGLQLVLGTGILIGLWGDLITYSEEMQNASILVVLLCSMLSLAGLVSLLRYQKKNYEENLSNLENLNLKLREQRHDYLNQMQIVNGLLELGEFESARDYLQPVFKDIMKVSRALKTSQPAVNALLQAKMEEAERQGIDFYLEVGAQLKNLSVEPWELCKILANLIDNAVTALSQLPSAAGQMEKERWIRLCIGENHGEYLFLVKNNGPEIPKAQQKLIFRTGYTTKKEEGHGMGLAIVSSILKEIGGSIRLESSQEETSFAVGIPKHRSRMSVHGRKMTG
;
A
#
# COMPACT_ATOMS: atom_id res chain seq x y z
N MET A 1 20.12 -16.79 -0.06
CA MET A 1 21.11 -15.67 -0.17
C MET A 1 20.44 -14.56 -0.95
N SER A 2 20.41 -13.30 -0.50
CA SER A 2 19.73 -12.24 -1.24
C SER A 2 20.44 -11.94 -2.57
N VAL A 3 19.67 -11.63 -3.63
CA VAL A 3 20.19 -11.31 -4.98
C VAL A 3 21.24 -10.19 -4.93
N ARG A 4 21.04 -9.19 -4.06
CA ARG A 4 22.01 -8.11 -3.83
C ARG A 4 23.36 -8.61 -3.28
N LYS A 5 23.32 -9.61 -2.42
CA LYS A 5 24.53 -10.21 -1.85
C LYS A 5 25.31 -11.02 -2.90
N LEU A 6 24.57 -11.78 -3.75
CA LEU A 6 25.15 -12.55 -4.85
C LEU A 6 25.75 -11.62 -5.92
N SER A 7 25.05 -10.57 -6.32
CA SER A 7 25.53 -9.57 -7.28
C SER A 7 26.80 -8.87 -6.80
N ARG A 8 26.87 -8.45 -5.53
CA ARG A 8 28.07 -7.83 -4.95
C ARG A 8 29.25 -8.81 -4.90
N MET A 9 28.97 -10.07 -4.57
CA MET A 9 30.01 -11.10 -4.53
C MET A 9 30.58 -11.39 -5.93
N LEU A 10 29.73 -11.50 -6.95
CA LEU A 10 30.16 -11.63 -8.35
C LEU A 10 30.97 -10.42 -8.83
N PHE A 11 30.56 -9.22 -8.46
CA PHE A 11 31.30 -7.99 -8.80
C PHE A 11 32.69 -7.97 -8.17
N LEU A 12 32.81 -8.35 -6.90
CA LEU A 12 34.09 -8.44 -6.19
C LEU A 12 35.02 -9.53 -6.80
N VAL A 13 34.45 -10.70 -7.12
CA VAL A 13 35.20 -11.81 -7.72
C VAL A 13 35.75 -11.41 -9.11
N ASN A 14 34.89 -10.79 -9.94
CA ASN A 14 35.31 -10.31 -11.26
C ASN A 14 36.35 -9.18 -11.19
N GLY A 15 36.18 -8.25 -10.22
CA GLY A 15 37.17 -7.20 -9.98
C GLY A 15 38.52 -7.74 -9.56
N LEU A 16 38.56 -8.70 -8.62
CA LEU A 16 39.78 -9.37 -8.19
C LEU A 16 40.45 -10.15 -9.34
N GLN A 17 39.65 -10.86 -10.13
CA GLN A 17 40.11 -11.59 -11.30
C GLN A 17 40.76 -10.67 -12.35
N LEU A 18 40.17 -9.49 -12.57
CA LEU A 18 40.70 -8.50 -13.51
C LEU A 18 42.05 -7.94 -13.03
N VAL A 19 42.19 -7.67 -11.75
CA VAL A 19 43.44 -7.20 -11.12
C VAL A 19 44.52 -8.29 -11.22
N LEU A 20 44.21 -9.53 -10.88
CA LEU A 20 45.15 -10.65 -10.95
C LEU A 20 45.56 -10.95 -12.42
N GLY A 21 44.60 -10.95 -13.35
CA GLY A 21 44.86 -11.19 -14.77
C GLY A 21 45.75 -10.12 -15.41
N THR A 22 45.50 -8.85 -15.08
CA THR A 22 46.34 -7.72 -15.55
C THR A 22 47.74 -7.78 -14.93
N GLY A 23 47.86 -8.14 -13.64
CA GLY A 23 49.14 -8.31 -12.97
C GLY A 23 50.00 -9.41 -13.60
N ILE A 24 49.38 -10.56 -13.93
CA ILE A 24 50.06 -11.68 -14.63
C ILE A 24 50.50 -11.24 -16.04
N LEU A 25 49.65 -10.53 -16.80
CA LEU A 25 49.98 -10.03 -18.12
C LEU A 25 51.15 -9.03 -18.11
N ILE A 26 51.17 -8.10 -17.17
CA ILE A 26 52.26 -7.13 -17.02
C ILE A 26 53.56 -7.84 -16.62
N GLY A 27 53.50 -8.84 -15.71
CA GLY A 27 54.65 -9.62 -15.30
C GLY A 27 55.27 -10.44 -16.44
N LEU A 28 54.45 -10.99 -17.32
CA LEU A 28 54.86 -11.75 -18.51
C LEU A 28 55.44 -10.85 -19.62
N TRP A 29 54.87 -9.65 -19.83
CA TRP A 29 55.29 -8.72 -20.89
C TRP A 29 56.50 -7.88 -20.53
N GLY A 30 56.74 -7.70 -19.25
CA GLY A 30 57.84 -6.85 -18.72
C GLY A 30 59.13 -7.60 -18.45
N ASP A 31 59.24 -8.90 -18.74
CA ASP A 31 60.38 -9.76 -18.35
C ASP A 31 60.83 -9.61 -16.85
N LEU A 32 59.89 -9.09 -16.02
CA LEU A 32 60.11 -8.78 -14.63
C LEU A 32 60.22 -10.03 -13.74
N ILE A 33 59.65 -11.17 -14.19
CA ILE A 33 59.59 -12.41 -13.44
C ILE A 33 59.77 -13.58 -14.41
N THR A 34 60.80 -14.40 -14.26
CA THR A 34 60.99 -15.66 -14.94
C THR A 34 60.15 -16.74 -14.31
N TYR A 35 58.95 -17.01 -14.88
CA TYR A 35 58.10 -18.12 -14.48
C TYR A 35 58.55 -19.44 -15.17
N SER A 36 58.56 -20.53 -14.41
CA SER A 36 58.68 -21.85 -15.03
C SER A 36 57.40 -22.12 -15.88
N GLU A 37 57.51 -22.91 -16.95
CA GLU A 37 56.36 -23.30 -17.79
C GLU A 37 55.20 -23.88 -17.00
N GLU A 38 55.49 -24.64 -15.93
CA GLU A 38 54.45 -25.19 -15.03
C GLU A 38 53.66 -24.10 -14.27
N MET A 39 54.33 -23.06 -13.81
CA MET A 39 53.68 -21.94 -13.14
C MET A 39 52.83 -21.10 -14.11
N GLN A 40 53.25 -20.91 -15.34
CA GLN A 40 52.48 -20.22 -16.38
C GLN A 40 51.19 -20.98 -16.68
N ASN A 41 51.32 -22.31 -16.93
CA ASN A 41 50.17 -23.17 -17.22
C ASN A 41 49.20 -23.24 -16.05
N ALA A 42 49.65 -23.30 -14.80
CA ALA A 42 48.81 -23.28 -13.61
C ALA A 42 48.05 -21.94 -13.46
N SER A 43 48.70 -20.81 -13.72
CA SER A 43 48.06 -19.49 -13.65
C SER A 43 46.96 -19.32 -14.70
N ILE A 44 47.19 -19.77 -15.93
CA ILE A 44 46.19 -19.77 -17.01
C ILE A 44 44.99 -20.65 -16.63
N LEU A 45 45.22 -21.83 -16.07
CA LEU A 45 44.16 -22.74 -15.64
C LEU A 45 43.30 -22.11 -14.53
N VAL A 46 43.91 -21.46 -13.57
CA VAL A 46 43.18 -20.75 -12.48
C VAL A 46 42.31 -19.63 -13.04
N VAL A 47 42.82 -18.82 -13.96
CA VAL A 47 42.04 -17.73 -14.60
C VAL A 47 40.87 -18.30 -15.39
N LEU A 48 41.06 -19.41 -16.13
CA LEU A 48 39.97 -20.06 -16.87
C LEU A 48 38.90 -20.63 -15.94
N LEU A 49 39.28 -21.30 -14.85
CA LEU A 49 38.32 -21.82 -13.85
C LEU A 49 37.52 -20.68 -13.19
N CYS A 50 38.18 -19.60 -12.80
CA CYS A 50 37.51 -18.44 -12.24
C CYS A 50 36.55 -17.79 -13.24
N SER A 51 36.91 -17.68 -14.52
CA SER A 51 36.01 -17.13 -15.54
C SER A 51 34.80 -18.03 -15.80
N MET A 52 34.97 -19.35 -15.81
CA MET A 52 33.84 -20.27 -15.89
C MET A 52 32.89 -20.18 -14.73
N LEU A 53 33.39 -20.08 -13.48
CA LEU A 53 32.56 -19.87 -12.27
C LEU A 53 31.82 -18.57 -12.33
N SER A 54 32.49 -17.51 -12.78
CA SER A 54 31.85 -16.18 -12.89
C SER A 54 30.75 -16.20 -13.96
N LEU A 55 30.96 -16.84 -15.09
CA LEU A 55 29.95 -17.00 -16.14
C LEU A 55 28.73 -17.81 -15.64
N ALA A 56 28.99 -18.93 -14.95
CA ALA A 56 27.92 -19.74 -14.34
C ALA A 56 27.11 -18.96 -13.34
N GLY A 57 27.76 -18.14 -12.51
CA GLY A 57 27.13 -17.24 -11.57
C GLY A 57 26.22 -16.19 -12.26
N LEU A 58 26.73 -15.58 -13.34
CA LEU A 58 26.00 -14.62 -14.14
C LEU A 58 24.75 -15.25 -14.80
N VAL A 59 24.90 -16.41 -15.40
CA VAL A 59 23.80 -17.16 -16.02
C VAL A 59 22.74 -17.54 -14.98
N SER A 60 23.15 -17.96 -13.79
CA SER A 60 22.24 -18.27 -12.69
C SER A 60 21.46 -17.04 -12.24
N LEU A 61 22.10 -15.89 -12.14
CA LEU A 61 21.50 -14.62 -11.76
C LEU A 61 20.49 -14.12 -12.80
N LEU A 62 20.84 -14.24 -14.09
CA LEU A 62 19.93 -13.90 -15.19
C LEU A 62 18.70 -14.82 -15.23
N ARG A 63 18.88 -16.13 -15.02
CA ARG A 63 17.77 -17.09 -14.94
C ARG A 63 16.84 -16.76 -13.77
N TYR A 64 17.40 -16.41 -12.62
CA TYR A 64 16.61 -16.01 -11.45
C TYR A 64 15.82 -14.72 -11.71
N GLN A 65 16.45 -13.71 -12.31
CA GLN A 65 15.77 -12.47 -12.67
C GLN A 65 14.65 -12.71 -13.68
N LYS A 66 14.92 -13.53 -14.71
CA LYS A 66 13.91 -13.88 -15.72
C LYS A 66 12.71 -14.55 -15.08
N LYS A 67 12.93 -15.54 -14.20
CA LYS A 67 11.84 -16.22 -13.49
C LYS A 67 10.99 -15.26 -12.65
N ASN A 68 11.60 -14.39 -11.86
CA ASN A 68 10.88 -13.39 -11.08
C ASN A 68 10.08 -12.42 -11.96
N TYR A 69 10.63 -12.06 -13.12
CA TYR A 69 9.94 -11.18 -14.07
C TYR A 69 8.71 -11.87 -14.66
N GLU A 70 8.84 -13.14 -15.05
CA GLU A 70 7.73 -13.96 -15.58
C GLU A 70 6.62 -14.16 -14.53
N GLU A 71 6.98 -14.43 -13.27
CA GLU A 71 6.03 -14.54 -12.16
C GLU A 71 5.28 -13.21 -11.91
N ASN A 72 5.99 -12.09 -11.91
CA ASN A 72 5.37 -10.78 -11.75
C ASN A 72 4.44 -10.43 -12.93
N LEU A 73 4.84 -10.77 -14.15
CA LEU A 73 4.02 -10.54 -15.33
C LEU A 73 2.74 -11.37 -15.28
N SER A 74 2.84 -12.65 -14.94
CA SER A 74 1.68 -13.53 -14.75
C SER A 74 0.72 -13.02 -13.66
N ASN A 75 1.25 -12.53 -12.55
CA ASN A 75 0.44 -11.94 -11.48
C ASN A 75 -0.29 -10.68 -11.95
N LEU A 76 0.36 -9.82 -12.75
CA LEU A 76 -0.27 -8.64 -13.35
C LEU A 76 -1.35 -9.00 -14.36
N GLU A 77 -1.13 -10.03 -15.19
CA GLU A 77 -2.13 -10.53 -16.14
C GLU A 77 -3.35 -11.09 -15.42
N ASN A 78 -3.15 -11.90 -14.37
CA ASN A 78 -4.22 -12.44 -13.55
C ASN A 78 -5.03 -11.34 -12.84
N LEU A 79 -4.34 -10.30 -12.33
CA LEU A 79 -5.00 -9.15 -11.74
C LEU A 79 -5.85 -8.40 -12.79
N ASN A 80 -5.31 -8.24 -14.00
CA ASN A 80 -6.00 -7.57 -15.10
C ASN A 80 -7.26 -8.34 -15.53
N LEU A 81 -7.19 -9.68 -15.58
CA LEU A 81 -8.34 -10.54 -15.86
C LEU A 81 -9.41 -10.37 -14.78
N LYS A 82 -9.05 -10.44 -13.49
CA LYS A 82 -10.00 -10.22 -12.39
C LYS A 82 -10.66 -8.84 -12.43
N LEU A 83 -9.90 -7.79 -12.77
CA LEU A 83 -10.46 -6.44 -12.92
C LEU A 83 -11.42 -6.34 -14.09
N ARG A 84 -11.15 -7.06 -15.21
CA ARG A 84 -12.07 -7.13 -16.35
C ARG A 84 -13.36 -7.85 -16.00
N GLU A 85 -13.29 -8.99 -15.29
CA GLU A 85 -14.46 -9.74 -14.81
C GLU A 85 -15.30 -8.85 -13.88
N GLN A 86 -14.70 -8.23 -12.88
CA GLN A 86 -15.41 -7.32 -11.98
C GLN A 86 -16.08 -6.16 -12.72
N ARG A 87 -15.38 -5.55 -13.69
CA ARG A 87 -15.95 -4.48 -14.50
C ARG A 87 -17.14 -4.96 -15.31
N HIS A 88 -17.06 -6.15 -15.89
CA HIS A 88 -18.15 -6.75 -16.65
C HIS A 88 -19.38 -6.98 -15.77
N ASP A 89 -19.17 -7.50 -14.56
CA ASP A 89 -20.25 -7.73 -13.61
C ASP A 89 -20.93 -6.43 -13.18
N TYR A 90 -20.14 -5.37 -12.92
CA TYR A 90 -20.70 -4.04 -12.63
C TYR A 90 -21.49 -3.47 -13.81
N LEU A 91 -20.99 -3.63 -15.03
CA LEU A 91 -21.71 -3.16 -16.22
C LEU A 91 -23.04 -3.91 -16.41
N ASN A 92 -23.06 -5.22 -16.21
CA ASN A 92 -24.28 -6.01 -16.28
C ASN A 92 -25.31 -5.58 -15.23
N GLN A 93 -24.87 -5.37 -13.99
CA GLN A 93 -25.75 -4.87 -12.92
C GLN A 93 -26.34 -3.49 -13.28
N MET A 94 -25.49 -2.57 -13.77
CA MET A 94 -25.93 -1.25 -14.19
C MET A 94 -26.88 -1.29 -15.39
N GLN A 95 -26.66 -2.19 -16.37
CA GLN A 95 -27.56 -2.38 -17.51
C GLN A 95 -28.94 -2.87 -17.07
N ILE A 96 -29.01 -3.81 -16.13
CA ILE A 96 -30.29 -4.29 -15.59
C ILE A 96 -31.04 -3.14 -14.93
N VAL A 97 -30.37 -2.38 -14.07
CA VAL A 97 -30.98 -1.23 -13.38
C VAL A 97 -31.45 -0.18 -14.39
N ASN A 98 -30.61 0.16 -15.38
CA ASN A 98 -30.97 1.14 -16.40
C ASN A 98 -32.16 0.66 -17.25
N GLY A 99 -32.17 -0.60 -17.64
CA GLY A 99 -33.29 -1.20 -18.38
C GLY A 99 -34.62 -1.14 -17.61
N LEU A 100 -34.59 -1.45 -16.31
CA LEU A 100 -35.76 -1.34 -15.46
C LEU A 100 -36.26 0.11 -15.33
N LEU A 101 -35.32 1.08 -15.22
CA LEU A 101 -35.66 2.50 -15.17
C LEU A 101 -36.27 3.01 -16.50
N GLU A 102 -35.71 2.58 -17.64
CA GLU A 102 -36.24 2.94 -18.97
C GLU A 102 -37.66 2.38 -19.24
N LEU A 103 -37.96 1.20 -18.69
CA LEU A 103 -39.27 0.58 -18.73
C LEU A 103 -40.27 1.19 -17.75
N GLY A 104 -39.84 2.14 -16.91
CA GLY A 104 -40.68 2.71 -15.87
C GLY A 104 -40.92 1.79 -14.66
N GLU A 105 -40.21 0.66 -14.59
CA GLU A 105 -40.31 -0.35 -13.54
C GLU A 105 -39.47 0.04 -12.32
N PHE A 106 -39.81 1.18 -11.70
CA PHE A 106 -39.04 1.77 -10.58
C PHE A 106 -39.02 0.88 -9.34
N GLU A 107 -40.12 0.18 -9.05
CA GLU A 107 -40.20 -0.76 -7.92
C GLU A 107 -39.28 -1.96 -8.16
N SER A 108 -39.27 -2.53 -9.35
CA SER A 108 -38.42 -3.64 -9.74
C SER A 108 -36.92 -3.25 -9.71
N ALA A 109 -36.59 -2.05 -10.21
CA ALA A 109 -35.21 -1.49 -10.09
C ALA A 109 -34.78 -1.32 -8.63
N ARG A 110 -35.68 -0.82 -7.79
CA ARG A 110 -35.45 -0.68 -6.37
C ARG A 110 -35.25 -2.03 -5.68
N ASP A 111 -36.11 -3.02 -6.01
CA ASP A 111 -36.01 -4.37 -5.44
C ASP A 111 -34.75 -5.10 -5.89
N TYR A 112 -34.30 -4.88 -7.12
CA TYR A 112 -33.03 -5.40 -7.63
C TYR A 112 -31.82 -4.78 -6.90
N LEU A 113 -31.88 -3.48 -6.60
CA LEU A 113 -30.86 -2.77 -5.82
C LEU A 113 -30.98 -3.04 -4.31
N GLN A 114 -32.14 -3.47 -3.81
CA GLN A 114 -32.38 -3.67 -2.38
C GLN A 114 -31.39 -4.61 -1.68
N PRO A 115 -30.95 -5.75 -2.23
CA PRO A 115 -29.93 -6.59 -1.61
C PRO A 115 -28.59 -5.85 -1.47
N VAL A 116 -28.28 -4.96 -2.42
CA VAL A 116 -27.07 -4.13 -2.41
C VAL A 116 -27.24 -2.95 -1.45
N PHE A 117 -28.45 -2.40 -1.33
CA PHE A 117 -28.75 -1.23 -0.50
C PHE A 117 -29.38 -1.55 0.86
N LYS A 118 -29.88 -2.77 1.09
CA LYS A 118 -30.53 -3.12 2.36
C LYS A 118 -29.60 -2.96 3.55
N ASP A 119 -28.33 -3.29 3.35
CA ASP A 119 -27.30 -3.08 4.35
C ASP A 119 -26.92 -1.60 4.48
N ILE A 120 -26.99 -0.84 3.42
CA ILE A 120 -26.72 0.60 3.36
C ILE A 120 -27.83 1.42 4.04
N MET A 121 -29.09 1.00 3.93
CA MET A 121 -30.25 1.76 4.38
C MET A 121 -30.64 1.58 5.85
N LYS A 122 -30.23 0.50 6.52
CA LYS A 122 -30.52 0.27 7.94
C LYS A 122 -29.96 1.36 8.85
N VAL A 123 -29.02 2.15 8.37
CA VAL A 123 -28.18 3.07 9.15
C VAL A 123 -28.34 4.54 8.85
N SER A 124 -28.92 4.87 7.74
CA SER A 124 -29.14 6.27 7.33
C SER A 124 -29.89 7.15 8.38
N ARG A 125 -30.45 6.56 9.44
CA ARG A 125 -31.15 7.34 10.49
C ARG A 125 -30.25 7.96 11.57
N ALA A 126 -29.01 7.47 11.71
CA ALA A 126 -28.06 7.94 12.75
C ALA A 126 -26.91 8.79 12.19
N LEU A 127 -26.58 8.65 10.91
CA LEU A 127 -25.45 9.33 10.28
C LEU A 127 -25.90 10.65 9.63
N LYS A 128 -25.40 11.76 10.17
CA LYS A 128 -25.83 13.11 9.79
C LYS A 128 -24.87 13.85 8.86
N THR A 129 -24.08 13.16 8.02
CA THR A 129 -23.33 13.86 6.98
C THR A 129 -24.21 14.07 5.74
N SER A 130 -23.94 15.12 4.96
CA SER A 130 -24.62 15.35 3.68
C SER A 130 -24.08 14.50 2.54
N GLN A 131 -23.18 13.54 2.83
CA GLN A 131 -22.52 12.69 1.84
C GLN A 131 -23.02 11.24 1.98
N PRO A 132 -23.95 10.78 1.12
CA PRO A 132 -24.52 9.44 1.21
C PRO A 132 -23.48 8.32 1.12
N ALA A 133 -22.45 8.49 0.25
CA ALA A 133 -21.38 7.51 0.09
C ALA A 133 -20.56 7.32 1.38
N VAL A 134 -20.27 8.43 2.07
CA VAL A 134 -19.55 8.40 3.35
C VAL A 134 -20.38 7.71 4.42
N ASN A 135 -21.68 8.05 4.50
CA ASN A 135 -22.60 7.43 5.45
C ASN A 135 -22.69 5.92 5.24
N ALA A 136 -22.82 5.48 3.97
CA ALA A 136 -22.84 4.06 3.61
C ALA A 136 -21.55 3.31 3.99
N LEU A 137 -20.40 3.93 3.72
CA LEU A 137 -19.11 3.36 4.11
C LEU A 137 -19.01 3.19 5.62
N LEU A 138 -19.30 4.26 6.37
CA LEU A 138 -19.19 4.24 7.84
C LEU A 138 -20.05 3.16 8.45
N GLN A 139 -21.26 2.98 7.90
CA GLN A 139 -22.13 1.90 8.31
C GLN A 139 -21.49 0.52 8.12
N ALA A 140 -21.06 0.23 6.89
CA ALA A 140 -20.46 -1.06 6.59
C ALA A 140 -19.25 -1.34 7.51
N LYS A 141 -18.46 -0.30 7.83
CA LYS A 141 -17.31 -0.42 8.72
C LYS A 141 -17.70 -0.59 10.19
N MET A 142 -18.78 0.02 10.64
CA MET A 142 -19.32 -0.20 11.99
C MET A 142 -19.79 -1.65 12.15
N GLU A 143 -20.55 -2.17 11.18
CA GLU A 143 -21.02 -3.56 11.21
C GLU A 143 -19.87 -4.58 11.12
N GLU A 144 -18.84 -4.27 10.34
CA GLU A 144 -17.64 -5.09 10.26
C GLU A 144 -16.89 -5.15 11.60
N ALA A 145 -16.71 -4.00 12.25
CA ALA A 145 -16.09 -3.90 13.57
C ALA A 145 -16.89 -4.67 14.63
N GLU A 146 -18.21 -4.49 14.66
CA GLU A 146 -19.12 -5.17 15.60
C GLU A 146 -19.03 -6.69 15.44
N ARG A 147 -19.02 -7.22 14.21
CA ARG A 147 -18.83 -8.65 13.94
C ARG A 147 -17.50 -9.20 14.46
N GLN A 148 -16.49 -8.34 14.63
CA GLN A 148 -15.19 -8.71 15.17
C GLN A 148 -15.08 -8.44 16.69
N GLY A 149 -16.18 -8.08 17.36
CA GLY A 149 -16.20 -7.75 18.79
C GLY A 149 -15.44 -6.45 19.11
N ILE A 150 -15.48 -5.47 18.22
CA ILE A 150 -14.86 -4.17 18.38
C ILE A 150 -15.95 -3.10 18.50
N ASP A 151 -15.97 -2.37 19.62
CA ASP A 151 -16.90 -1.27 19.83
C ASP A 151 -16.54 -0.09 18.94
N PHE A 152 -17.50 0.37 18.13
CA PHE A 152 -17.28 1.50 17.23
C PHE A 152 -18.08 2.70 17.65
N TYR A 153 -17.38 3.78 18.06
CA TYR A 153 -17.97 5.05 18.45
C TYR A 153 -17.86 6.06 17.32
N LEU A 154 -18.99 6.63 16.90
CA LEU A 154 -19.05 7.62 15.84
C LEU A 154 -19.62 8.94 16.36
N GLU A 155 -18.85 10.01 16.22
CA GLU A 155 -19.24 11.38 16.57
C GLU A 155 -19.22 12.25 15.31
N VAL A 156 -20.38 12.76 14.88
CA VAL A 156 -20.52 13.59 13.67
C VAL A 156 -20.91 15.02 14.06
N GLY A 157 -19.93 15.91 14.05
CA GLY A 157 -20.09 17.34 14.31
C GLY A 157 -20.10 18.22 13.06
N ALA A 158 -19.91 17.65 11.85
CA ALA A 158 -19.84 18.39 10.59
C ALA A 158 -20.72 17.76 9.51
N GLN A 159 -21.35 18.58 8.68
CA GLN A 159 -22.24 18.11 7.61
C GLN A 159 -21.52 17.75 6.31
N LEU A 160 -20.26 18.10 6.13
CA LEU A 160 -19.44 17.83 4.93
C LEU A 160 -20.04 18.40 3.62
N LYS A 161 -20.68 19.57 3.64
CA LYS A 161 -21.34 20.16 2.47
C LYS A 161 -20.36 20.65 1.39
N ASN A 162 -19.22 21.20 1.82
CA ASN A 162 -18.24 21.88 0.93
C ASN A 162 -16.92 21.12 0.90
N LEU A 163 -16.96 19.84 0.53
CA LEU A 163 -15.76 19.02 0.36
C LEU A 163 -14.93 19.50 -0.83
N SER A 164 -13.63 19.67 -0.64
CA SER A 164 -12.68 19.93 -1.74
C SER A 164 -12.20 18.65 -2.42
N VAL A 165 -12.61 17.52 -1.89
CA VAL A 165 -12.27 16.18 -2.34
C VAL A 165 -13.54 15.45 -2.80
N GLU A 166 -13.40 14.60 -3.80
CA GLU A 166 -14.51 13.77 -4.25
C GLU A 166 -14.97 12.81 -3.14
N PRO A 167 -16.28 12.57 -2.98
CA PRO A 167 -16.79 11.69 -1.92
C PRO A 167 -16.14 10.30 -1.91
N TRP A 168 -15.82 9.73 -3.07
CA TRP A 168 -15.17 8.43 -3.17
C TRP A 168 -13.71 8.44 -2.70
N GLU A 169 -12.99 9.56 -2.85
CA GLU A 169 -11.63 9.72 -2.32
C GLU A 169 -11.64 9.83 -0.79
N LEU A 170 -12.62 10.59 -0.24
CA LEU A 170 -12.84 10.63 1.20
C LEU A 170 -13.17 9.23 1.75
N CYS A 171 -14.02 8.46 1.04
CA CYS A 171 -14.30 7.08 1.39
C CYS A 171 -13.03 6.22 1.41
N LYS A 172 -12.11 6.38 0.44
CA LYS A 172 -10.82 5.68 0.46
C LYS A 172 -9.96 6.06 1.66
N ILE A 173 -9.90 7.34 2.00
CA ILE A 173 -9.15 7.79 3.19
C ILE A 173 -9.70 7.13 4.45
N LEU A 174 -11.01 7.25 4.69
CA LEU A 174 -11.66 6.73 5.89
C LEU A 174 -11.59 5.20 5.97
N ALA A 175 -11.85 4.49 4.86
CA ALA A 175 -11.74 3.04 4.82
C ALA A 175 -10.33 2.58 5.23
N ASN A 176 -9.27 3.14 4.63
CA ASN A 176 -7.90 2.75 4.95
C ASN A 176 -7.52 3.01 6.42
N LEU A 177 -7.99 4.11 7.01
CA LEU A 177 -7.71 4.41 8.41
C LEU A 177 -8.46 3.47 9.36
N ILE A 178 -9.74 3.21 9.07
CA ILE A 178 -10.57 2.30 9.88
C ILE A 178 -10.05 0.85 9.76
N ASP A 179 -9.70 0.39 8.54
CA ASP A 179 -9.16 -0.95 8.31
C ASP A 179 -7.83 -1.18 9.02
N ASN A 180 -7.00 -0.14 9.11
CA ASN A 180 -5.78 -0.18 9.91
C ASN A 180 -6.09 -0.35 11.41
N ALA A 181 -7.08 0.37 11.92
CA ALA A 181 -7.51 0.25 13.31
C ALA A 181 -8.10 -1.13 13.61
N VAL A 182 -9.02 -1.62 12.77
CA VAL A 182 -9.61 -2.97 12.89
C VAL A 182 -8.50 -4.04 12.89
N THR A 183 -7.56 -3.95 11.94
CA THR A 183 -6.46 -4.91 11.85
C THR A 183 -5.57 -4.89 13.09
N ALA A 184 -5.23 -3.70 13.60
CA ALA A 184 -4.40 -3.57 14.81
C ALA A 184 -5.07 -4.21 16.02
N LEU A 185 -6.39 -4.09 16.15
CA LEU A 185 -7.17 -4.67 17.22
C LEU A 185 -7.38 -6.17 17.08
N SER A 186 -7.54 -6.67 15.84
CA SER A 186 -7.71 -8.11 15.57
C SER A 186 -6.44 -8.93 15.86
N GLN A 187 -5.27 -8.29 15.87
CA GLN A 187 -3.99 -8.93 16.18
C GLN A 187 -3.71 -9.03 17.68
N LEU A 188 -4.52 -8.38 18.52
CA LEU A 188 -4.38 -8.54 19.97
C LEU A 188 -4.77 -9.95 20.36
N PRO A 189 -3.94 -10.67 21.15
CA PRO A 189 -4.27 -12.02 21.61
C PRO A 189 -5.56 -12.01 22.41
N SER A 190 -6.47 -12.92 22.09
CA SER A 190 -7.60 -13.24 22.96
C SER A 190 -7.01 -13.89 24.21
N ALA A 191 -6.95 -13.14 25.29
CA ALA A 191 -6.45 -13.65 26.57
C ALA A 191 -7.51 -14.62 27.15
N ALA A 192 -7.33 -15.90 26.90
CA ALA A 192 -8.09 -16.92 27.59
C ALA A 192 -7.82 -16.80 29.10
N GLY A 193 -8.78 -16.27 29.85
CA GLY A 193 -8.74 -16.22 31.32
C GLY A 193 -8.38 -14.87 31.97
N GLN A 194 -8.16 -13.80 31.23
CA GLN A 194 -8.12 -12.42 31.77
C GLN A 194 -9.32 -11.65 31.27
N MET A 195 -9.83 -10.66 32.04
CA MET A 195 -10.88 -9.75 31.59
C MET A 195 -10.52 -9.25 30.17
N GLU A 196 -11.36 -9.54 29.19
CA GLU A 196 -11.18 -9.06 27.81
C GLU A 196 -11.04 -7.53 27.86
N LYS A 197 -9.88 -7.04 27.48
CA LYS A 197 -9.68 -5.60 27.35
C LYS A 197 -10.62 -5.14 26.24
N GLU A 198 -11.60 -4.28 26.56
CA GLU A 198 -12.50 -3.70 25.58
C GLU A 198 -11.72 -3.18 24.38
N ARG A 199 -12.07 -3.66 23.18
CA ARG A 199 -11.47 -3.21 21.91
C ARG A 199 -12.35 -2.15 21.34
N TRP A 200 -11.81 -0.99 21.09
CA TRP A 200 -12.65 0.11 20.57
C TRP A 200 -11.95 0.91 19.46
N ILE A 201 -12.81 1.46 18.57
CA ILE A 201 -12.47 2.46 17.56
C ILE A 201 -13.38 3.65 17.79
N ARG A 202 -12.83 4.87 17.71
CA ARG A 202 -13.58 6.10 17.74
C ARG A 202 -13.28 6.94 16.52
N LEU A 203 -14.30 7.33 15.78
CA LEU A 203 -14.22 8.28 14.67
C LEU A 203 -14.96 9.56 15.05
N CYS A 204 -14.24 10.67 15.08
CA CYS A 204 -14.83 12.00 15.25
C CYS A 204 -14.71 12.76 13.94
N ILE A 205 -15.82 13.31 13.44
CA ILE A 205 -15.90 14.16 12.25
C ILE A 205 -16.27 15.55 12.71
N GLY A 206 -15.36 16.51 12.53
CA GLY A 206 -15.56 17.90 12.91
C GLY A 206 -15.19 18.85 11.79
N GLU A 207 -15.32 20.14 12.03
CA GLU A 207 -14.89 21.17 11.12
C GLU A 207 -14.44 22.43 11.86
N ASN A 208 -13.53 23.17 11.24
CA ASN A 208 -13.18 24.52 11.62
C ASN A 208 -13.43 25.48 10.44
N HIS A 209 -12.96 26.71 10.51
CA HIS A 209 -13.18 27.72 9.46
C HIS A 209 -12.59 27.35 8.11
N GLY A 210 -11.50 26.60 8.07
CA GLY A 210 -10.72 26.31 6.85
C GLY A 210 -10.74 24.86 6.38
N GLU A 211 -11.04 23.91 7.26
CA GLU A 211 -10.93 22.49 6.98
C GLU A 211 -11.93 21.62 7.72
N TYR A 212 -12.19 20.44 7.17
CA TYR A 212 -12.85 19.34 7.86
C TYR A 212 -11.77 18.49 8.56
N LEU A 213 -12.10 18.07 9.78
CA LEU A 213 -11.21 17.28 10.64
C LEU A 213 -11.81 15.90 10.86
N PHE A 214 -11.01 14.87 10.60
CA PHE A 214 -11.35 13.47 10.82
C PHE A 214 -10.33 12.89 11.79
N LEU A 215 -10.79 12.40 12.93
CA LEU A 215 -9.96 11.83 13.96
C LEU A 215 -10.35 10.37 14.15
N VAL A 216 -9.48 9.45 13.74
CA VAL A 216 -9.65 8.01 13.93
C VAL A 216 -8.74 7.58 15.06
N LYS A 217 -9.31 7.07 16.15
CA LYS A 217 -8.60 6.58 17.34
C LYS A 217 -8.91 5.11 17.57
N ASN A 218 -7.95 4.38 18.10
CA ASN A 218 -8.15 3.00 18.55
C ASN A 218 -7.19 2.66 19.70
N ASN A 219 -7.57 1.72 20.56
CA ASN A 219 -6.74 1.23 21.66
C ASN A 219 -5.91 -0.02 21.31
N GLY A 220 -5.47 -0.10 20.05
CA GLY A 220 -4.53 -1.13 19.59
C GLY A 220 -3.10 -0.91 20.09
N PRO A 221 -2.17 -1.77 19.67
CA PRO A 221 -0.77 -1.69 20.08
C PRO A 221 -0.11 -0.39 19.62
N GLU A 222 0.85 0.08 20.42
CA GLU A 222 1.65 1.26 20.08
C GLU A 222 2.44 1.05 18.80
N ILE A 223 2.45 2.06 17.92
CA ILE A 223 3.31 2.12 16.75
C ILE A 223 4.65 2.73 17.18
N PRO A 224 5.76 1.96 17.17
CA PRO A 224 7.06 2.45 17.60
C PRO A 224 7.48 3.70 16.83
N LYS A 225 8.08 4.69 17.52
CA LYS A 225 8.51 5.97 16.92
C LYS A 225 9.36 5.80 15.65
N ALA A 226 10.20 4.77 15.61
CA ALA A 226 11.02 4.44 14.44
C ALA A 226 10.19 4.03 13.22
N GLN A 227 8.98 3.49 13.40
CA GLN A 227 8.09 3.02 12.34
C GLN A 227 7.08 4.08 11.90
N GLN A 228 6.75 5.08 12.73
CA GLN A 228 5.72 6.08 12.47
C GLN A 228 5.90 6.85 11.14
N LYS A 229 7.15 7.08 10.71
CA LYS A 229 7.43 7.68 9.39
C LYS A 229 7.42 6.66 8.25
N LEU A 230 7.69 5.40 8.55
CA LEU A 230 7.82 4.33 7.56
C LEU A 230 6.46 3.80 7.10
N ILE A 231 5.45 3.81 7.98
CA ILE A 231 4.11 3.28 7.67
C ILE A 231 3.39 4.03 6.55
N PHE A 232 3.82 5.24 6.21
CA PHE A 232 3.29 6.03 5.07
C PHE A 232 4.00 5.74 3.75
N ARG A 233 5.07 4.90 3.75
CA ARG A 233 5.78 4.54 2.52
C ARG A 233 5.07 3.41 1.81
N THR A 234 4.99 3.50 0.48
CA THR A 234 4.42 2.45 -0.37
C THR A 234 5.11 1.11 -0.13
N GLY A 235 4.32 0.07 0.10
CA GLY A 235 4.81 -1.30 0.32
C GLY A 235 5.35 -1.58 1.72
N TYR A 236 5.29 -0.62 2.66
CA TYR A 236 5.62 -0.91 4.05
C TYR A 236 4.45 -1.60 4.73
N THR A 237 4.68 -2.80 5.22
CA THR A 237 3.72 -3.58 5.99
C THR A 237 4.42 -4.37 7.07
N THR A 238 3.79 -4.48 8.21
CA THR A 238 4.17 -5.40 9.29
C THR A 238 3.49 -6.76 9.15
N LYS A 239 2.55 -6.90 8.20
CA LYS A 239 1.82 -8.14 7.91
C LYS A 239 2.66 -9.07 7.04
N LYS A 240 2.56 -10.40 7.29
CA LYS A 240 3.28 -11.43 6.53
C LYS A 240 2.64 -11.76 5.17
N GLU A 241 1.42 -11.30 4.90
CA GLU A 241 0.68 -11.59 3.68
C GLU A 241 0.98 -10.59 2.57
N GLU A 242 1.17 -11.09 1.35
CA GLU A 242 1.39 -10.28 0.14
C GLU A 242 0.13 -9.45 -0.19
N GLY A 243 0.32 -8.18 -0.53
CA GLY A 243 -0.77 -7.27 -0.94
C GLY A 243 -1.16 -6.21 0.09
N HIS A 244 -0.67 -6.27 1.32
CA HIS A 244 -0.91 -5.28 2.37
C HIS A 244 0.26 -4.28 2.44
N GLY A 245 -0.02 -3.01 2.77
CA GLY A 245 1.01 -1.96 2.92
C GLY A 245 0.86 -0.77 1.97
N MET A 246 -0.26 -0.70 1.24
CA MET A 246 -0.55 0.46 0.37
C MET A 246 -1.55 1.45 0.98
N GLY A 247 -2.33 1.07 1.99
CA GLY A 247 -3.43 1.88 2.52
C GLY A 247 -3.02 3.29 2.97
N LEU A 248 -2.04 3.41 3.86
CA LEU A 248 -1.58 4.72 4.34
C LEU A 248 -0.81 5.51 3.28
N ALA A 249 -0.14 4.84 2.34
CA ALA A 249 0.48 5.50 1.20
C ALA A 249 -0.58 6.12 0.25
N ILE A 250 -1.70 5.42 0.03
CA ILE A 250 -2.86 5.95 -0.73
C ILE A 250 -3.43 7.17 -0.01
N VAL A 251 -3.66 7.09 1.31
CA VAL A 251 -4.15 8.22 2.12
C VAL A 251 -3.21 9.43 1.97
N SER A 252 -1.90 9.21 2.11
CA SER A 252 -0.89 10.27 1.98
C SER A 252 -0.87 10.89 0.58
N SER A 253 -1.04 10.08 -0.47
CA SER A 253 -1.10 10.55 -1.87
C SER A 253 -2.31 11.45 -2.10
N ILE A 254 -3.51 10.99 -1.72
CA ILE A 254 -4.75 11.76 -1.88
C ILE A 254 -4.65 13.08 -1.12
N LEU A 255 -4.22 13.05 0.14
CA LEU A 255 -4.09 14.26 0.96
C LEU A 255 -3.10 15.26 0.36
N LYS A 256 -1.99 14.77 -0.19
CA LYS A 256 -1.00 15.64 -0.87
C LYS A 256 -1.59 16.34 -2.09
N GLU A 257 -2.43 15.68 -2.88
CA GLU A 257 -3.07 16.23 -4.08
C GLU A 257 -4.08 17.33 -3.76
N ILE A 258 -4.78 17.20 -2.62
CA ILE A 258 -5.81 18.17 -2.20
C ILE A 258 -5.29 19.23 -1.23
N GLY A 259 -4.00 19.19 -0.87
CA GLY A 259 -3.42 20.09 0.13
C GLY A 259 -3.89 19.79 1.56
N GLY A 260 -4.32 18.57 1.82
CA GLY A 260 -4.70 18.10 3.14
C GLY A 260 -3.51 17.72 4.01
N SER A 261 -3.78 17.34 5.24
CA SER A 261 -2.76 16.95 6.22
C SER A 261 -3.13 15.64 6.94
N ILE A 262 -2.12 14.91 7.38
CA ILE A 262 -2.28 13.77 8.28
C ILE A 262 -1.24 13.82 9.38
N ARG A 263 -1.66 13.58 10.62
CA ARG A 263 -0.80 13.44 11.80
C ARG A 263 -1.07 12.11 12.47
N LEU A 264 -0.04 11.51 13.00
CA LEU A 264 -0.09 10.28 13.80
C LEU A 264 0.47 10.55 15.18
N GLU A 265 -0.29 10.15 16.18
CA GLU A 265 0.13 10.05 17.56
C GLU A 265 -0.17 8.64 18.04
N SER A 266 0.79 7.99 18.67
CA SER A 266 0.63 6.62 19.16
C SER A 266 1.35 6.46 20.48
N SER A 267 0.65 5.89 21.44
CA SER A 267 1.09 5.56 22.78
C SER A 267 0.67 4.14 23.15
N GLN A 268 1.01 3.68 24.36
CA GLN A 268 0.53 2.40 24.87
C GLN A 268 -0.98 2.37 25.15
N GLU A 269 -1.62 3.54 25.26
CA GLU A 269 -3.06 3.67 25.56
C GLU A 269 -3.89 3.73 24.28
N GLU A 270 -3.49 4.56 23.32
CA GLU A 270 -4.22 4.75 22.07
C GLU A 270 -3.30 5.14 20.91
N THR A 271 -3.74 4.79 19.71
CA THR A 271 -3.20 5.29 18.44
C THR A 271 -4.24 6.21 17.80
N SER A 272 -3.82 7.36 17.32
CA SER A 272 -4.66 8.42 16.76
C SER A 272 -4.13 8.89 15.41
N PHE A 273 -4.99 8.86 14.40
CA PHE A 273 -4.77 9.48 13.09
C PHE A 273 -5.68 10.70 12.97
N ALA A 274 -5.09 11.88 12.87
CA ALA A 274 -5.80 13.13 12.62
C ALA A 274 -5.60 13.57 11.17
N VAL A 275 -6.69 13.67 10.41
CA VAL A 275 -6.70 14.09 9.00
C VAL A 275 -7.42 15.42 8.87
N GLY A 276 -6.76 16.39 8.21
CA GLY A 276 -7.32 17.67 7.83
C GLY A 276 -7.56 17.74 6.32
N ILE A 277 -8.79 18.08 5.91
CA ILE A 277 -9.17 18.25 4.49
C ILE A 277 -9.65 19.69 4.30
N PRO A 278 -8.98 20.51 3.47
CA PRO A 278 -9.39 21.89 3.20
C PRO A 278 -10.82 21.97 2.66
N LYS A 279 -11.61 22.97 3.07
CA LYS A 279 -12.96 23.24 2.52
C LYS A 279 -12.92 23.76 1.08
N HIS A 280 -11.84 24.40 0.67
CA HIS A 280 -11.61 24.89 -0.70
C HIS A 280 -10.34 24.29 -1.24
N ARG A 281 -10.36 23.84 -2.49
CA ARG A 281 -9.16 23.37 -3.19
C ARG A 281 -8.13 24.51 -3.24
N SER A 282 -7.05 24.39 -2.48
CA SER A 282 -5.92 25.28 -2.63
C SER A 282 -5.38 25.07 -4.05
N ARG A 283 -5.48 26.09 -4.93
CA ARG A 283 -4.76 26.10 -6.21
C ARG A 283 -3.27 26.11 -5.88
N MET A 284 -2.63 24.95 -5.86
CA MET A 284 -1.19 24.89 -5.97
C MET A 284 -0.83 25.59 -7.29
N SER A 285 -0.25 26.77 -7.19
CA SER A 285 0.30 27.50 -8.33
C SER A 285 1.39 26.61 -8.95
N VAL A 286 1.08 26.05 -10.12
CA VAL A 286 2.08 25.56 -11.05
C VAL A 286 2.80 26.80 -11.61
N HIS A 287 3.71 27.36 -10.80
CA HIS A 287 4.65 28.38 -11.24
C HIS A 287 6.00 27.71 -11.41
N GLY A 288 6.44 27.60 -12.65
CA GLY A 288 7.83 27.31 -12.93
C GLY A 288 8.14 26.46 -14.14
N ARG A 289 7.58 26.78 -15.30
CA ARG A 289 8.31 26.56 -16.55
C ARG A 289 8.34 27.88 -17.32
N LYS A 290 9.28 28.73 -16.94
CA LYS A 290 9.78 29.76 -17.86
C LYS A 290 10.48 29.03 -19.00
N MET A 291 9.87 29.08 -20.18
CA MET A 291 10.59 28.94 -21.43
C MET A 291 11.50 30.18 -21.54
N THR A 292 12.79 29.97 -21.48
CA THR A 292 13.77 30.91 -22.06
C THR A 292 14.14 30.33 -23.42
N GLY A 293 14.02 31.19 -24.41
CA GLY A 293 14.18 30.98 -25.83
C GLY A 293 15.52 30.41 -26.30
#